data_c37fbf3b648c572cea78f7ae8cadf680
#
_entry.id   c37fbf3b648c572cea78f7ae8cadf680
#
_cell.length_a   1.000
_cell.length_b   1.000
_cell.length_c   1.000
_cell.angle_alpha   90.00
_cell.angle_beta   90.00
_cell.angle_gamma   90.00
#
_symmetry.space_group_name_H-M   'P 1'
#
loop_
_entity.id
_entity.type
_entity.pdbx_description
1 polymer ?
#
loop_
_entity_poly.entity_id
_entity_poly.type
_entity_poly.pdbx_seq_one_letter_code
_entity_poly.pdbx_strand_id
1 'polypeptide(L)'
;NGRSRGLGDVYKRQIAIFTLFVLILSGFGVKNIARTKIGRAFFSIRDRDIAAEAIGVDLLRYKGIAYAISSFYAGVCGALLFTFTGGVEPNQFNFVYSITFIAIVIIGGAGTVLGPLFGSFFFILMPSIIQELIHFFGLFEQSTLLNLAQIERLVFGIFIILFLIFEPRGLWGIWFRLRNYFKAWPFSY
;
A
#
# COMPACT_ATOMS: atom_id res chain seq x y z
N ASN A 1 2.76 19.66 -34.80
CA ASN A 1 2.25 18.70 -33.76
C ASN A 1 3.29 18.22 -32.73
N GLY A 2 4.59 18.55 -32.84
CA GLY A 2 5.60 18.17 -31.85
C GLY A 2 5.61 19.03 -30.57
N ARG A 3 5.18 20.29 -30.68
CA ARG A 3 5.24 21.26 -29.57
C ARG A 3 4.17 20.99 -28.47
N SER A 4 3.01 20.49 -28.85
CA SER A 4 1.93 20.14 -27.91
C SER A 4 2.22 18.84 -27.14
N ARG A 5 2.92 17.89 -27.75
CA ARG A 5 3.37 16.66 -27.05
C ARG A 5 4.42 16.97 -25.98
N GLY A 6 5.36 17.85 -26.26
CA GLY A 6 6.39 18.23 -25.28
C GLY A 6 5.85 18.96 -24.06
N LEU A 7 4.82 19.81 -24.22
CA LEU A 7 4.18 20.50 -23.10
C LEU A 7 3.40 19.51 -22.19
N GLY A 8 2.73 18.53 -22.79
CA GLY A 8 2.03 17.48 -22.03
C GLY A 8 2.97 16.60 -21.20
N ASP A 9 4.13 16.27 -21.75
CA ASP A 9 5.14 15.46 -21.06
C ASP A 9 5.81 16.21 -19.91
N VAL A 10 6.09 17.51 -20.09
CA VAL A 10 6.62 18.39 -19.02
C VAL A 10 5.62 18.49 -17.87
N TYR A 11 4.33 18.68 -18.17
CA TYR A 11 3.28 18.76 -17.15
C TYR A 11 3.13 17.45 -16.37
N LYS A 12 3.09 16.31 -17.04
CA LYS A 12 3.04 14.99 -16.40
C LYS A 12 4.25 14.77 -15.48
N ARG A 13 5.44 15.17 -15.93
CA ARG A 13 6.67 15.06 -15.14
C ARG A 13 6.62 15.93 -13.88
N GLN A 14 6.10 17.14 -13.98
CA GLN A 14 5.92 18.03 -12.83
C GLN A 14 4.94 17.44 -11.81
N ILE A 15 3.80 16.91 -12.26
CA ILE A 15 2.83 16.25 -11.38
C ILE A 15 3.46 15.04 -10.68
N ALA A 16 4.22 14.22 -11.41
CA ALA A 16 4.89 13.06 -10.83
C ALA A 16 5.89 13.45 -9.74
N ILE A 17 6.70 14.49 -9.97
CA ILE A 17 7.65 15.01 -8.98
C ILE A 17 6.91 15.57 -7.76
N PHE A 18 5.84 16.31 -7.97
CA PHE A 18 5.01 16.86 -6.89
C PHE A 18 4.37 15.76 -6.06
N THR A 19 3.81 14.72 -6.72
CA THR A 19 3.22 13.55 -6.04
C THR A 19 4.27 12.82 -5.20
N LEU A 20 5.48 12.65 -5.72
CA LEU A 20 6.57 12.01 -5.01
C LEU A 20 7.01 12.84 -3.78
N PHE A 21 7.06 14.15 -3.91
CA PHE A 21 7.33 15.06 -2.79
C PHE A 21 6.27 14.94 -1.71
N VAL A 22 4.98 14.96 -2.06
CA VAL A 22 3.87 14.79 -1.11
C VAL A 22 3.91 13.42 -0.46
N LEU A 23 4.27 12.35 -1.20
CA LEU A 23 4.43 11.00 -0.66
C LEU A 23 5.53 10.96 0.42
N ILE A 24 6.68 11.55 0.16
CA ILE A 24 7.79 11.63 1.12
C ILE A 24 7.36 12.41 2.36
N LEU A 25 6.75 13.58 2.17
CA LEU A 25 6.29 14.43 3.26
C LEU A 25 5.25 13.70 4.14
N SER A 26 4.29 13.03 3.53
CA SER A 26 3.26 12.24 4.23
C SER A 26 3.88 11.07 5.00
N GLY A 27 4.84 10.36 4.42
CA GLY A 27 5.57 9.29 5.08
C GLY A 27 6.34 9.76 6.32
N PHE A 28 7.00 10.93 6.23
CA PHE A 28 7.63 11.57 7.40
C PHE A 28 6.60 12.00 8.44
N GLY A 29 5.45 12.54 8.02
CA GLY A 29 4.35 12.91 8.90
C GLY A 29 3.85 11.74 9.73
N VAL A 30 3.52 10.63 9.08
CA VAL A 30 3.06 9.39 9.76
C VAL A 30 4.14 8.84 10.70
N LYS A 31 5.41 8.82 10.26
CA LYS A 31 6.52 8.36 11.09
C LYS A 31 6.71 9.23 12.33
N ASN A 32 6.55 10.53 12.22
CA ASN A 32 6.62 11.45 13.36
C ASN A 32 5.45 11.23 14.31
N ILE A 33 4.21 11.11 13.80
CA ILE A 33 3.03 10.82 14.62
C ILE A 33 3.22 9.50 15.38
N ALA A 34 3.73 8.46 14.73
CA ALA A 34 3.98 7.16 15.37
C ALA A 34 4.95 7.23 16.57
N ARG A 35 5.82 8.24 16.63
CA ARG A 35 6.77 8.47 17.73
C ARG A 35 6.20 9.28 18.88
N THR A 36 5.06 9.93 18.70
CA THR A 36 4.41 10.77 19.71
C THR A 36 3.62 9.95 20.74
N LYS A 37 3.08 10.62 21.75
CA LYS A 37 2.13 10.02 22.71
C LYS A 37 0.89 9.45 22.00
N ILE A 38 0.43 10.11 20.93
CA ILE A 38 -0.71 9.67 20.10
C ILE A 38 -0.38 8.34 19.42
N GLY A 39 0.78 8.21 18.82
CA GLY A 39 1.22 6.98 18.17
C GLY A 39 1.33 5.82 19.16
N ARG A 40 1.85 6.04 20.36
CA ARG A 40 1.91 5.02 21.42
C ARG A 40 0.52 4.55 21.84
N ALA A 41 -0.44 5.48 21.98
CA ALA A 41 -1.83 5.14 22.25
C ALA A 41 -2.45 4.31 21.10
N PHE A 42 -2.14 4.63 19.83
CA PHE A 42 -2.61 3.83 18.70
C PHE A 42 -2.07 2.39 18.73
N PHE A 43 -0.80 2.20 19.06
CA PHE A 43 -0.22 0.86 19.18
C PHE A 43 -0.84 0.08 20.34
N SER A 44 -1.05 0.69 21.50
CA SER A 44 -1.69 0.01 22.64
C SER A 44 -3.14 -0.40 22.34
N ILE A 45 -3.91 0.47 21.68
CA ILE A 45 -5.29 0.16 21.25
C ILE A 45 -5.31 -0.96 20.22
N ARG A 46 -4.40 -0.94 19.26
CA ARG A 46 -4.28 -1.99 18.22
C ARG A 46 -3.98 -3.36 18.82
N ASP A 47 -3.09 -3.41 19.79
CA ASP A 47 -2.63 -4.67 20.37
C ASP A 47 -3.69 -5.25 21.31
N ARG A 48 -4.29 -4.46 22.20
CA ARG A 48 -5.40 -4.86 23.08
C ARG A 48 -6.18 -3.61 23.55
N ASP A 49 -7.34 -3.36 22.97
CA ASP A 49 -8.17 -2.18 23.28
C ASP A 49 -8.67 -2.18 24.71
N ILE A 50 -9.13 -3.33 25.26
CA ILE A 50 -9.58 -3.47 26.65
C ILE A 50 -8.44 -3.15 27.64
N ALA A 51 -7.23 -3.65 27.37
CA ALA A 51 -6.08 -3.38 28.23
C ALA A 51 -5.66 -1.90 28.16
N ALA A 52 -5.75 -1.28 27.00
CA ALA A 52 -5.46 0.14 26.82
C ALA A 52 -6.44 1.03 27.62
N GLU A 53 -7.72 0.67 27.63
CA GLU A 53 -8.74 1.37 28.43
C GLU A 53 -8.48 1.23 29.94
N ALA A 54 -8.11 0.02 30.39
CA ALA A 54 -7.79 -0.24 31.79
C ALA A 54 -6.62 0.59 32.33
N ILE A 55 -5.67 0.98 31.48
CA ILE A 55 -4.54 1.86 31.84
C ILE A 55 -4.84 3.35 31.59
N GLY A 56 -6.09 3.71 31.29
CA GLY A 56 -6.55 5.09 31.18
C GLY A 56 -6.46 5.70 29.80
N VAL A 57 -6.32 4.89 28.72
CA VAL A 57 -6.36 5.39 27.34
C VAL A 57 -7.82 5.56 26.91
N ASP A 58 -8.24 6.79 26.61
CA ASP A 58 -9.57 7.10 26.09
C ASP A 58 -9.73 6.60 24.65
N LEU A 59 -10.39 5.45 24.49
CA LEU A 59 -10.59 4.79 23.18
C LEU A 59 -11.32 5.68 22.19
N LEU A 60 -12.37 6.37 22.63
CA LEU A 60 -13.21 7.20 21.74
C LEU A 60 -12.39 8.35 21.15
N ARG A 61 -11.65 9.05 22.01
CA ARG A 61 -10.81 10.16 21.61
C ARG A 61 -9.71 9.76 20.66
N TYR A 62 -8.97 8.69 20.96
CA TYR A 62 -7.85 8.27 20.11
C TYR A 62 -8.32 7.61 18.81
N LYS A 63 -9.40 6.83 18.81
CA LYS A 63 -10.03 6.34 17.58
C LYS A 63 -10.50 7.53 16.71
N GLY A 64 -11.12 8.55 17.30
CA GLY A 64 -11.53 9.77 16.59
C GLY A 64 -10.35 10.49 15.92
N ILE A 65 -9.22 10.65 16.64
CA ILE A 65 -8.00 11.26 16.07
C ILE A 65 -7.45 10.39 14.92
N ALA A 66 -7.46 9.06 15.05
CA ALA A 66 -7.03 8.15 13.98
C ALA A 66 -7.87 8.31 12.71
N TYR A 67 -9.20 8.40 12.86
CA TYR A 67 -10.10 8.64 11.72
C TYR A 67 -9.86 10.02 11.10
N ALA A 68 -9.64 11.07 11.88
CA ALA A 68 -9.36 12.40 11.37
C ALA A 68 -8.07 12.44 10.54
N ILE A 69 -6.99 11.81 11.04
CA ILE A 69 -5.73 11.70 10.31
C ILE A 69 -5.91 10.88 9.02
N SER A 70 -6.61 9.74 9.09
CA SER A 70 -6.89 8.89 7.93
C SER A 70 -7.68 9.64 6.86
N SER A 71 -8.73 10.37 7.25
CA SER A 71 -9.54 11.17 6.33
C SER A 71 -8.74 12.30 5.68
N PHE A 72 -7.84 12.94 6.41
CA PHE A 72 -6.93 13.94 5.85
C PHE A 72 -6.05 13.34 4.75
N TYR A 73 -5.40 12.21 5.01
CA TYR A 73 -4.57 11.54 4.00
C TYR A 73 -5.39 11.04 2.80
N ALA A 74 -6.60 10.53 3.04
CA ALA A 74 -7.51 10.13 1.97
C ALA A 74 -7.88 11.33 1.07
N GLY A 75 -8.16 12.50 1.67
CA GLY A 75 -8.42 13.73 0.92
C GLY A 75 -7.23 14.18 0.06
N VAL A 76 -6.02 14.13 0.61
CA VAL A 76 -4.79 14.44 -0.13
C VAL A 76 -4.60 13.47 -1.30
N CYS A 77 -4.79 12.16 -1.08
CA CYS A 77 -4.73 11.15 -2.13
C CYS A 77 -5.77 11.40 -3.23
N GLY A 78 -7.01 11.74 -2.84
CA GLY A 78 -8.07 12.06 -3.80
C GLY A 78 -7.75 13.29 -4.67
N ALA A 79 -7.19 14.35 -4.07
CA ALA A 79 -6.76 15.54 -4.80
C ALA A 79 -5.63 15.22 -5.80
N LEU A 80 -4.65 14.40 -5.40
CA LEU A 80 -3.57 13.96 -6.29
C LEU A 80 -4.11 13.09 -7.43
N LEU A 81 -5.02 12.17 -7.13
CA LEU A 81 -5.68 11.33 -8.14
C LEU A 81 -6.41 12.19 -9.17
N PHE A 82 -7.22 13.15 -8.72
CA PHE A 82 -7.90 14.09 -9.60
C PHE A 82 -6.93 14.87 -10.51
N THR A 83 -5.84 15.35 -9.94
CA THR A 83 -4.82 16.10 -10.70
C THR A 83 -4.13 15.23 -11.76
N PHE A 84 -3.95 13.94 -11.48
CA PHE A 84 -3.30 13.00 -12.39
C PHE A 84 -4.23 12.51 -13.50
N THR A 85 -5.49 12.20 -13.18
CA THR A 85 -6.49 11.64 -14.12
C THR A 85 -7.26 12.72 -14.89
N GLY A 86 -7.29 13.94 -14.39
CA GLY A 86 -8.07 15.06 -14.96
C GLY A 86 -9.58 14.94 -14.70
N GLY A 87 -10.02 13.91 -13.99
CA GLY A 87 -11.42 13.67 -13.63
C GLY A 87 -11.55 12.46 -12.71
N VAL A 88 -12.64 12.41 -11.98
CA VAL A 88 -12.95 11.28 -11.07
C VAL A 88 -14.31 10.73 -11.44
N GLU A 89 -14.35 9.46 -11.84
CA GLU A 89 -15.59 8.77 -12.12
C GLU A 89 -16.07 7.99 -10.89
N PRO A 90 -17.37 8.06 -10.54
CA PRO A 90 -17.91 7.32 -9.38
C PRO A 90 -17.68 5.82 -9.45
N ASN A 91 -17.66 5.23 -10.65
CA ASN A 91 -17.40 3.80 -10.87
C ASN A 91 -16.00 3.34 -10.46
N GLN A 92 -15.05 4.27 -10.33
CA GLN A 92 -13.70 3.98 -9.84
C GLN A 92 -13.68 3.69 -8.34
N PHE A 93 -14.71 4.09 -7.58
CA PHE A 93 -14.78 3.89 -6.12
C PHE A 93 -15.77 2.78 -5.75
N ASN A 94 -15.62 1.62 -6.37
CA ASN A 94 -16.47 0.48 -6.08
C ASN A 94 -15.89 -0.37 -4.91
N PHE A 95 -16.74 -1.27 -4.39
CA PHE A 95 -16.40 -2.14 -3.27
C PHE A 95 -15.14 -3.00 -3.51
N VAL A 96 -14.92 -3.43 -4.76
CA VAL A 96 -13.77 -4.24 -5.14
C VAL A 96 -12.45 -3.48 -4.93
N TYR A 97 -12.41 -2.18 -5.24
CA TYR A 97 -11.24 -1.36 -4.97
C TYR A 97 -10.95 -1.22 -3.48
N SER A 98 -11.99 -1.11 -2.65
CA SER A 98 -11.81 -1.06 -1.19
C SER A 98 -11.16 -2.34 -0.66
N ILE A 99 -11.60 -3.50 -1.13
CA ILE A 99 -10.98 -4.79 -0.79
C ILE A 99 -9.53 -4.83 -1.28
N THR A 100 -9.26 -4.34 -2.48
CA THR A 100 -7.91 -4.28 -3.05
C THR A 100 -6.97 -3.44 -2.19
N PHE A 101 -7.38 -2.26 -1.72
CA PHE A 101 -6.57 -1.43 -0.83
C PHE A 101 -6.27 -2.12 0.50
N ILE A 102 -7.26 -2.81 1.09
CA ILE A 102 -7.05 -3.61 2.30
C ILE A 102 -6.01 -4.71 2.03
N ALA A 103 -6.13 -5.42 0.90
CA ALA A 103 -5.20 -6.45 0.50
C ALA A 103 -3.76 -5.92 0.34
N ILE A 104 -3.58 -4.77 -0.30
CA ILE A 104 -2.28 -4.09 -0.45
C ILE A 104 -1.64 -3.82 0.92
N VAL A 105 -2.42 -3.32 1.88
CA VAL A 105 -1.93 -3.03 3.23
C VAL A 105 -1.54 -4.31 3.97
N ILE A 106 -2.33 -5.38 3.83
CA ILE A 106 -2.05 -6.68 4.46
C ILE A 106 -0.79 -7.31 3.87
N ILE A 107 -0.68 -7.39 2.55
CA ILE A 107 0.49 -7.95 1.85
C ILE A 107 1.75 -7.14 2.18
N GLY A 108 1.63 -5.82 2.22
CA GLY A 108 2.75 -4.93 2.56
C GLY A 108 3.23 -5.07 4.00
N GLY A 109 2.31 -5.35 4.92
CA GLY A 109 2.55 -5.46 6.36
C GLY A 109 1.77 -4.42 7.16
N ALA A 110 0.59 -4.82 7.62
CA ALA A 110 -0.28 -3.99 8.44
C ALA A 110 0.42 -3.49 9.72
N GLY A 111 0.21 -2.22 10.04
CA GLY A 111 0.79 -1.59 11.23
C GLY A 111 2.22 -1.09 11.09
N THR A 112 2.77 -1.06 9.88
CA THR A 112 4.08 -0.45 9.57
C THR A 112 3.92 0.72 8.61
N VAL A 113 4.81 1.71 8.68
CA VAL A 113 4.75 2.90 7.80
C VAL A 113 5.19 2.57 6.37
N LEU A 114 6.16 1.68 6.21
CA LEU A 114 6.71 1.30 4.91
C LEU A 114 5.98 0.09 4.29
N GLY A 115 5.22 -0.65 5.08
CA GLY A 115 4.45 -1.80 4.59
C GLY A 115 3.55 -1.47 3.40
N PRO A 116 2.65 -0.49 3.50
CA PRO A 116 1.78 -0.11 2.38
C PRO A 116 2.53 0.30 1.11
N LEU A 117 3.73 0.89 1.24
CA LEU A 117 4.59 1.21 0.08
C LEU A 117 5.08 -0.05 -0.62
N PHE A 118 5.58 -1.04 0.12
CA PHE A 118 5.99 -2.32 -0.46
C PHE A 118 4.80 -3.08 -1.05
N GLY A 119 3.65 -3.05 -0.37
CA GLY A 119 2.43 -3.67 -0.86
C GLY A 119 1.92 -3.05 -2.16
N SER A 120 1.93 -1.72 -2.28
CA SER A 120 1.51 -1.03 -3.50
C SER A 120 2.48 -1.30 -4.66
N PHE A 121 3.79 -1.33 -4.39
CA PHE A 121 4.79 -1.66 -5.40
C PHE A 121 4.62 -3.10 -5.91
N PHE A 122 4.42 -4.04 -4.98
CA PHE A 122 4.12 -5.43 -5.32
C PHE A 122 2.83 -5.55 -6.16
N PHE A 123 1.77 -4.85 -5.76
CA PHE A 123 0.49 -4.86 -6.47
C PHE A 123 0.61 -4.36 -7.91
N ILE A 124 1.37 -3.28 -8.13
CA ILE A 124 1.57 -2.70 -9.47
C ILE A 124 2.43 -3.61 -10.36
N LEU A 125 3.45 -4.27 -9.79
CA LEU A 125 4.34 -5.13 -10.57
C LEU A 125 3.74 -6.51 -10.88
N MET A 126 2.84 -7.00 -10.02
CA MET A 126 2.31 -8.35 -10.12
C MET A 126 1.64 -8.67 -11.46
N PRO A 127 0.77 -7.84 -12.05
CA PRO A 127 0.17 -8.12 -13.34
C PRO A 127 1.22 -8.29 -14.44
N SER A 128 2.24 -7.45 -14.45
CA SER A 128 3.33 -7.52 -15.44
C SER A 128 4.15 -8.82 -15.29
N ILE A 129 4.45 -9.22 -14.06
CA ILE A 129 5.17 -10.47 -13.77
C ILE A 129 4.34 -11.68 -14.20
N ILE A 130 3.04 -11.67 -13.92
CA ILE A 130 2.13 -12.77 -14.31
C ILE A 130 2.05 -12.89 -15.82
N GLN A 131 1.92 -11.78 -16.56
CA GLN A 131 1.90 -11.78 -18.02
C GLN A 131 3.21 -12.34 -18.60
N GLU A 132 4.37 -11.93 -18.07
CA GLU A 132 5.68 -12.44 -18.50
C GLU A 132 5.81 -13.94 -18.25
N LEU A 133 5.36 -14.43 -17.08
CA LEU A 133 5.35 -15.85 -16.76
C LEU A 133 4.45 -16.66 -17.68
N ILE A 134 3.25 -16.18 -17.99
CA ILE A 134 2.32 -16.84 -18.92
C ILE A 134 2.95 -16.94 -20.31
N HIS A 135 3.61 -15.88 -20.77
CA HIS A 135 4.33 -15.87 -22.04
C HIS A 135 5.51 -16.85 -22.05
N PHE A 136 6.29 -16.87 -20.98
CA PHE A 136 7.45 -17.76 -20.86
C PHE A 136 7.07 -19.25 -20.85
N PHE A 137 5.98 -19.61 -20.18
CA PHE A 137 5.50 -20.99 -20.11
C PHE A 137 4.64 -21.41 -21.30
N GLY A 138 4.33 -20.50 -22.23
CA GLY A 138 3.49 -20.79 -23.39
C GLY A 138 2.09 -21.32 -23.05
N LEU A 139 1.58 -21.00 -21.87
CA LEU A 139 0.38 -21.62 -21.32
C LEU A 139 -0.93 -21.21 -22.01
N PHE A 140 -0.91 -20.17 -22.85
CA PHE A 140 -2.10 -19.72 -23.57
C PHE A 140 -1.77 -19.20 -24.96
N GLU A 141 -2.24 -19.91 -25.99
CA GLU A 141 -2.32 -19.41 -27.35
C GLU A 141 -3.35 -18.27 -27.47
N GLN A 142 -3.13 -17.40 -28.39
CA GLN A 142 -3.71 -16.08 -28.70
C GLN A 142 -5.23 -15.86 -28.59
N SER A 143 -6.04 -16.86 -28.22
CA SER A 143 -7.52 -16.79 -28.31
C SER A 143 -8.24 -16.39 -27.01
N THR A 144 -7.56 -16.06 -25.92
CA THR A 144 -8.17 -15.96 -24.58
C THR A 144 -7.86 -14.67 -23.82
N LEU A 145 -7.84 -13.51 -24.49
CA LEU A 145 -7.63 -12.21 -23.82
C LEU A 145 -8.65 -11.92 -22.68
N LEU A 146 -9.88 -12.44 -22.81
CA LEU A 146 -10.91 -12.33 -21.78
C LEU A 146 -10.57 -13.17 -20.52
N ASN A 147 -9.78 -14.24 -20.68
CA ASN A 147 -9.40 -15.12 -19.58
C ASN A 147 -8.16 -14.65 -18.83
N LEU A 148 -7.28 -13.84 -19.44
CA LEU A 148 -6.09 -13.30 -18.78
C LEU A 148 -6.44 -12.44 -17.57
N ALA A 149 -7.39 -11.52 -17.69
CA ALA A 149 -7.82 -10.67 -16.58
C ALA A 149 -8.51 -11.45 -15.45
N GLN A 150 -9.11 -12.60 -15.73
CA GLN A 150 -9.67 -13.49 -14.72
C GLN A 150 -8.56 -14.28 -14.01
N ILE A 151 -7.56 -14.75 -14.75
CA ILE A 151 -6.41 -15.47 -14.22
C ILE A 151 -5.59 -14.55 -13.31
N GLU A 152 -5.35 -13.30 -13.72
CA GLU A 152 -4.67 -12.30 -12.88
C GLU A 152 -5.37 -12.11 -11.52
N ARG A 153 -6.70 -11.99 -11.51
CA ARG A 153 -7.49 -11.85 -10.27
C ARG A 153 -7.42 -13.11 -9.41
N LEU A 154 -7.49 -14.30 -10.02
CA LEU A 154 -7.37 -15.58 -9.30
C LEU A 154 -6.00 -15.73 -8.66
N VAL A 155 -4.94 -15.50 -9.42
CA VAL A 155 -3.57 -15.57 -8.93
C VAL A 155 -3.34 -14.56 -7.81
N PHE A 156 -3.85 -13.33 -7.97
CA PHE A 156 -3.77 -12.30 -6.94
C PHE A 156 -4.51 -12.71 -5.66
N GLY A 157 -5.71 -13.30 -5.78
CA GLY A 157 -6.44 -13.85 -4.64
C GLY A 157 -5.68 -14.95 -3.91
N ILE A 158 -5.05 -15.86 -4.65
CA ILE A 158 -4.21 -16.93 -4.11
C ILE A 158 -2.99 -16.32 -3.37
N PHE A 159 -2.34 -15.30 -3.93
CA PHE A 159 -1.23 -14.61 -3.27
C PHE A 159 -1.64 -13.98 -1.95
N ILE A 160 -2.82 -13.33 -1.89
CA ILE A 160 -3.33 -12.76 -0.64
C ILE A 160 -3.46 -13.86 0.42
N ILE A 161 -4.07 -14.99 0.07
CA ILE A 161 -4.26 -16.12 1.00
C ILE A 161 -2.92 -16.67 1.45
N LEU A 162 -1.97 -16.87 0.54
CA LEU A 162 -0.62 -17.34 0.87
C LEU A 162 0.09 -16.39 1.83
N PHE A 163 0.04 -15.08 1.57
CA PHE A 163 0.66 -14.09 2.46
C PHE A 163 0.02 -14.09 3.84
N LEU A 164 -1.31 -14.22 3.94
CA LEU A 164 -2.01 -14.30 5.23
C LEU A 164 -1.60 -15.52 6.05
N ILE A 165 -1.37 -16.67 5.38
CA ILE A 165 -1.03 -17.92 6.05
C ILE A 165 0.46 -17.96 6.43
N PHE A 166 1.35 -17.65 5.49
CA PHE A 166 2.80 -17.85 5.67
C PHE A 166 3.50 -16.66 6.31
N GLU A 167 3.04 -15.43 6.06
CA GLU A 167 3.70 -14.22 6.54
C GLU A 167 2.69 -13.19 7.07
N PRO A 168 2.18 -13.37 8.29
CA PRO A 168 1.20 -12.45 8.88
C PRO A 168 1.76 -11.03 9.09
N ARG A 169 3.09 -10.84 8.99
CA ARG A 169 3.75 -9.53 9.05
C ARG A 169 3.95 -8.90 7.66
N GLY A 170 3.53 -9.58 6.60
CA GLY A 170 3.65 -9.13 5.22
C GLY A 170 5.10 -8.96 4.72
N LEU A 171 5.27 -8.34 3.57
CA LEU A 171 6.57 -8.08 2.93
C LEU A 171 7.54 -7.34 3.86
N TRP A 172 7.04 -6.44 4.69
CA TRP A 172 7.85 -5.75 5.69
C TRP A 172 8.47 -6.71 6.70
N GLY A 173 7.76 -7.75 7.10
CA GLY A 173 8.27 -8.79 8.01
C GLY A 173 9.44 -9.56 7.40
N ILE A 174 9.34 -9.90 6.12
CA ILE A 174 10.42 -10.55 5.35
C ILE A 174 11.64 -9.64 5.28
N TRP A 175 11.43 -8.37 4.92
CA TRP A 175 12.52 -7.37 4.86
C TRP A 175 13.22 -7.19 6.20
N PHE A 176 12.46 -7.16 7.30
CA PHE A 176 13.02 -7.00 8.64
C PHE A 176 13.85 -8.22 9.07
N ARG A 177 13.42 -9.44 8.74
CA ARG A 177 14.20 -10.67 8.98
C ARG A 177 15.49 -10.68 8.16
N LEU A 178 15.40 -10.36 6.88
CA LEU A 178 16.56 -10.30 5.99
C LEU A 178 17.59 -9.29 6.48
N ARG A 179 17.15 -8.08 6.81
CA ARG A 179 18.00 -7.02 7.36
C ARG A 179 18.67 -7.43 8.67
N ASN A 180 17.95 -8.09 9.57
CA ASN A 180 18.52 -8.54 10.84
C ASN A 180 19.53 -9.66 10.63
N TYR A 181 19.29 -10.57 9.67
CA TYR A 181 20.26 -11.59 9.29
C TYR A 181 21.58 -10.96 8.81
N PHE A 182 21.52 -10.00 7.91
CA PHE A 182 22.72 -9.29 7.44
C PHE A 182 23.40 -8.43 8.52
N LYS A 183 22.66 -7.90 9.49
CA LYS A 183 23.24 -7.16 10.62
C LYS A 183 23.93 -8.06 11.64
N ALA A 184 23.48 -9.29 11.79
CA ALA A 184 24.06 -10.27 12.71
C ALA A 184 25.28 -10.99 12.11
N TRP A 185 25.52 -10.89 10.82
CA TRP A 185 26.68 -11.47 10.14
C TRP A 185 27.89 -10.50 10.24
N PRO A 186 29.11 -10.88 10.73
CA PRO A 186 29.61 -12.22 11.00
C PRO A 186 29.53 -12.66 12.47
N PHE A 187 28.87 -11.93 13.37
CA PHE A 187 28.83 -12.22 14.81
C PHE A 187 27.45 -12.78 15.21
N SER A 188 27.24 -14.07 15.01
CA SER A 188 26.15 -14.79 15.66
C SER A 188 26.62 -15.29 17.02
N TYR A 189 26.27 -14.55 18.07
CA TYR A 189 26.25 -15.05 19.45
C TYR A 189 24.83 -15.36 19.83
#